data_276b099ea4257f21fbde0413a51bee0c
#
_entry.id   276b099ea4257f21fbde0413a51bee0c
#
_cell.length_a   1.000
_cell.length_b   1.000
_cell.length_c   1.000
_cell.angle_alpha   90.00
_cell.angle_beta   90.00
_cell.angle_gamma   90.00
#
_symmetry.space_group_name_H-M   'P 1'
#
loop_
_entity.id
_entity.type
_entity.pdbx_description
1 polymer ?
#
loop_
_entity_poly.entity_id
_entity_poly.type
_entity_poly.pdbx_seq_one_letter_code
_entity_poly.pdbx_strand_id
1 'polypeptide(L)'
;GSRGIGKAIADSLASIEIEVDATDSKMLDTSNMKMVADYLVDLKSYDILVLNTGGPVAKDFYSITEDEWNKYHNQLFLSFCTILKNINIDNGGYIFLISSFNIKEPDPKLILSNAYRVALTSVLKSLSKTYAARNISCINIAPGPMKTDRLMSLVDDMEEFEKSLP
;
A
#
# COMPACT_ATOMS: atom_id res chain seq x y z
N GLY A 1 9.02 2.83 -4.99
CA GLY A 1 8.34 4.10 -5.11
C GLY A 1 8.85 5.03 -6.18
N SER A 2 8.43 4.85 -7.46
CA SER A 2 8.89 5.71 -8.57
C SER A 2 8.01 6.95 -8.81
N ARG A 3 6.86 7.07 -8.14
CA ARG A 3 5.90 8.18 -8.29
C ARG A 3 4.99 8.34 -7.07
N GLY A 4 4.26 9.47 -7.03
CA GLY A 4 3.24 9.76 -6.00
C GLY A 4 3.78 9.68 -4.58
N ILE A 5 2.98 9.18 -3.66
CA ILE A 5 3.31 9.08 -2.23
C ILE A 5 4.57 8.24 -2.00
N GLY A 6 4.72 7.10 -2.68
CA GLY A 6 5.90 6.25 -2.52
C GLY A 6 7.21 6.94 -2.90
N LYS A 7 7.20 7.75 -3.98
CA LYS A 7 8.37 8.55 -4.36
C LYS A 7 8.67 9.63 -3.33
N ALA A 8 7.65 10.36 -2.88
CA ALA A 8 7.83 11.42 -1.88
C ALA A 8 8.42 10.88 -0.56
N ILE A 9 7.98 9.71 -0.11
CA ILE A 9 8.54 9.04 1.07
C ILE A 9 10.01 8.68 0.82
N ALA A 10 10.33 8.05 -0.31
CA ALA A 10 11.70 7.65 -0.62
C ALA A 10 12.64 8.85 -0.72
N ASP A 11 12.24 9.92 -1.42
CA ASP A 11 13.02 11.16 -1.55
C ASP A 11 13.25 11.84 -0.18
N SER A 12 12.21 11.87 0.67
CA SER A 12 12.30 12.48 2.01
C SER A 12 13.26 11.71 2.92
N LEU A 13 13.21 10.37 2.90
CA LEU A 13 14.12 9.55 3.70
C LEU A 13 15.57 9.67 3.19
N ALA A 14 15.78 9.65 1.88
CA ALA A 14 17.10 9.83 1.29
C ALA A 14 17.70 11.22 1.60
N SER A 15 16.88 12.27 1.70
CA SER A 15 17.34 13.63 2.03
C SER A 15 17.90 13.78 3.44
N ILE A 16 17.64 12.84 4.33
CA ILE A 16 18.19 12.76 5.69
C ILE A 16 19.17 11.60 5.88
N GLU A 17 19.82 11.19 4.78
CA GLU A 17 20.89 10.19 4.73
C GLU A 17 20.45 8.77 5.17
N ILE A 18 19.16 8.43 5.10
CA ILE A 18 18.66 7.06 5.29
C ILE A 18 18.84 6.29 3.99
N GLU A 19 19.46 5.10 4.05
CA GLU A 19 19.53 4.17 2.92
C GLU A 19 18.13 3.68 2.56
N VAL A 20 17.73 3.84 1.30
CA VAL A 20 16.36 3.53 0.84
C VAL A 20 16.37 2.52 -0.31
N ASP A 21 15.81 1.36 -0.06
CA ASP A 21 15.47 0.37 -1.08
C ASP A 21 14.08 0.65 -1.66
N ALA A 22 14.00 1.44 -2.72
CA ALA A 22 12.74 1.83 -3.33
C ALA A 22 12.42 1.00 -4.58
N THR A 23 11.44 0.12 -4.49
CA THR A 23 10.95 -0.68 -5.64
C THR A 23 9.99 0.09 -6.54
N ASP A 24 9.92 -0.29 -7.79
CA ASP A 24 8.87 0.07 -8.73
C ASP A 24 8.19 -1.17 -9.32
N SER A 25 7.18 -0.99 -10.19
CA SER A 25 6.45 -2.12 -10.77
C SER A 25 7.26 -2.97 -11.76
N LYS A 26 8.43 -2.51 -12.22
CA LYS A 26 9.34 -3.32 -13.05
C LYS A 26 10.19 -4.24 -12.18
N MET A 27 10.56 -3.79 -10.99
CA MET A 27 11.32 -4.56 -10.01
C MET A 27 10.42 -5.48 -9.19
N LEU A 28 9.22 -5.00 -8.81
CA LEU A 28 8.27 -5.71 -7.96
C LEU A 28 6.83 -5.34 -8.35
N ASP A 29 6.25 -6.10 -9.25
CA ASP A 29 4.81 -6.04 -9.51
C ASP A 29 4.07 -6.88 -8.46
N THR A 30 3.42 -6.22 -7.52
CA THR A 30 2.68 -6.86 -6.44
C THR A 30 1.43 -7.63 -6.92
N SER A 31 0.99 -7.47 -8.16
CA SER A 31 -0.04 -8.33 -8.76
C SER A 31 0.51 -9.68 -9.24
N ASN A 32 1.83 -9.79 -9.44
CA ASN A 32 2.52 -10.99 -9.88
C ASN A 32 3.17 -11.71 -8.69
N MET A 33 2.50 -12.72 -8.16
CA MET A 33 2.96 -13.44 -6.97
C MET A 33 4.30 -14.17 -7.17
N LYS A 34 4.65 -14.52 -8.44
CA LYS A 34 5.98 -15.08 -8.73
C LYS A 34 7.08 -14.03 -8.55
N MET A 35 6.89 -12.81 -9.07
CA MET A 35 7.84 -11.72 -8.85
C MET A 35 7.98 -11.38 -7.36
N VAL A 36 6.88 -11.43 -6.60
CA VAL A 36 6.91 -11.24 -5.15
C VAL A 36 7.77 -12.31 -4.47
N ALA A 37 7.58 -13.58 -4.83
CA ALA A 37 8.37 -14.68 -4.27
C ALA A 37 9.86 -14.58 -4.64
N ASP A 38 10.16 -14.31 -5.90
CA ASP A 38 11.53 -14.17 -6.39
C ASP A 38 12.25 -12.99 -5.70
N TYR A 39 11.58 -11.86 -5.51
CA TYR A 39 12.12 -10.68 -4.82
C TYR A 39 12.49 -10.96 -3.35
N LEU A 40 11.76 -11.85 -2.69
CA LEU A 40 11.95 -12.14 -1.26
C LEU A 40 13.10 -13.10 -0.96
N VAL A 41 13.72 -13.72 -1.98
CA VAL A 41 14.77 -14.76 -1.79
C VAL A 41 16.03 -14.20 -1.11
N ASP A 42 16.45 -12.98 -1.47
CA ASP A 42 17.75 -12.41 -1.05
C ASP A 42 17.58 -11.12 -0.21
N LEU A 43 16.46 -10.97 0.49
CA LEU A 43 16.23 -9.77 1.28
C LEU A 43 17.12 -9.71 2.53
N LYS A 44 17.68 -8.52 2.74
CA LYS A 44 18.36 -8.13 3.99
C LYS A 44 17.34 -7.94 5.13
N SER A 45 17.85 -7.63 6.31
CA SER A 45 17.07 -7.04 7.39
C SER A 45 16.86 -5.55 7.16
N TYR A 46 15.73 -5.01 7.62
CA TYR A 46 15.36 -3.60 7.48
C TYR A 46 14.89 -3.03 8.82
N ASP A 47 15.21 -1.76 9.08
CA ASP A 47 14.66 -1.01 10.21
C ASP A 47 13.23 -0.55 9.93
N ILE A 48 12.94 -0.21 8.67
CA ILE A 48 11.64 0.37 8.27
C ILE A 48 11.12 -0.34 7.01
N LEU A 49 9.90 -0.82 7.07
CA LEU A 49 9.14 -1.31 5.93
C LEU A 49 7.98 -0.36 5.62
N VAL A 50 7.86 0.07 4.38
CA VAL A 50 6.71 0.84 3.89
C VAL A 50 5.95 0.05 2.84
N LEU A 51 4.77 -0.43 3.21
CA LEU A 51 3.84 -1.12 2.30
C LEU A 51 2.99 -0.09 1.58
N ASN A 52 3.31 0.17 0.31
CA ASN A 52 2.60 1.10 -0.55
C ASN A 52 2.52 0.58 -1.99
N THR A 53 1.33 0.57 -2.57
CA THR A 53 1.11 0.22 -3.97
C THR A 53 -0.03 1.03 -4.57
N GLY A 54 -0.08 1.11 -5.90
CA GLY A 54 -1.21 1.70 -6.62
C GLY A 54 -2.51 0.93 -6.38
N GLY A 55 -3.62 1.56 -6.69
CA GLY A 55 -4.95 0.95 -6.58
C GLY A 55 -5.64 0.75 -7.94
N PRO A 56 -6.79 0.06 -7.97
CA PRO A 56 -7.62 -0.12 -9.15
C PRO A 56 -8.21 1.21 -9.66
N VAL A 57 -8.56 1.26 -10.93
CA VAL A 57 -9.41 2.34 -11.45
C VAL A 57 -10.77 2.34 -10.78
N ALA A 58 -11.46 3.49 -10.79
CA ALA A 58 -12.84 3.57 -10.34
C ALA A 58 -13.73 2.75 -11.27
N LYS A 59 -14.66 1.97 -10.70
CA LYS A 59 -15.50 1.06 -11.48
C LYS A 59 -16.79 0.73 -10.74
N ASP A 60 -17.88 0.56 -11.50
CA ASP A 60 -19.14 0.07 -10.96
C ASP A 60 -19.00 -1.40 -10.53
N PHE A 61 -19.65 -1.77 -9.42
CA PHE A 61 -19.57 -3.11 -8.84
C PHE A 61 -19.90 -4.22 -9.84
N TYR A 62 -21.00 -4.05 -10.57
CA TYR A 62 -21.47 -5.08 -11.50
C TYR A 62 -20.60 -5.25 -12.76
N SER A 63 -19.71 -4.29 -13.00
CA SER A 63 -18.75 -4.35 -14.11
C SER A 63 -17.38 -4.92 -13.73
N ILE A 64 -17.14 -5.20 -12.44
CA ILE A 64 -15.88 -5.80 -11.97
C ILE A 64 -15.83 -7.27 -12.38
N THR A 65 -14.79 -7.64 -13.11
CA THR A 65 -14.57 -9.01 -13.55
C THR A 65 -13.89 -9.87 -12.49
N GLU A 66 -14.00 -11.19 -12.61
CA GLU A 66 -13.29 -12.14 -11.73
C GLU A 66 -11.77 -11.97 -11.81
N ASP A 67 -11.23 -11.71 -13.01
CA ASP A 67 -9.80 -11.45 -13.20
C ASP A 67 -9.35 -10.19 -12.47
N GLU A 68 -10.17 -9.14 -12.42
CA GLU A 68 -9.88 -7.94 -11.65
C GLU A 68 -9.91 -8.21 -10.14
N TRP A 69 -10.88 -9.00 -9.65
CA TRP A 69 -10.88 -9.46 -8.27
C TRP A 69 -9.58 -10.19 -7.93
N ASN A 70 -9.18 -11.16 -8.73
CA ASN A 70 -7.97 -11.94 -8.53
C ASN A 70 -6.70 -11.08 -8.59
N LYS A 71 -6.60 -10.21 -9.60
CA LYS A 71 -5.48 -9.28 -9.76
C LYS A 71 -5.30 -8.39 -8.54
N TYR A 72 -6.37 -7.72 -8.12
CA TYR A 72 -6.28 -6.76 -7.01
C TYR A 72 -6.25 -7.42 -5.64
N HIS A 73 -6.78 -8.63 -5.49
CA HIS A 73 -6.50 -9.50 -4.34
C HIS A 73 -4.99 -9.72 -4.20
N ASN A 74 -4.32 -10.14 -5.26
CA ASN A 74 -2.88 -10.31 -5.23
C ASN A 74 -2.17 -8.99 -4.92
N GLN A 75 -2.49 -7.93 -5.67
CA GLN A 75 -1.78 -6.65 -5.62
C GLN A 75 -1.89 -5.93 -4.28
N LEU A 76 -3.08 -5.92 -3.67
CA LEU A 76 -3.40 -5.09 -2.51
C LEU A 76 -3.41 -5.85 -1.19
N PHE A 77 -3.43 -7.19 -1.24
CA PHE A 77 -3.59 -8.01 -0.04
C PHE A 77 -2.58 -9.16 0.04
N LEU A 78 -2.66 -10.14 -0.86
CA LEU A 78 -1.87 -11.38 -0.74
C LEU A 78 -0.36 -11.13 -0.83
N SER A 79 0.08 -10.24 -1.75
CA SER A 79 1.49 -9.86 -1.86
C SER A 79 2.05 -9.28 -0.56
N PHE A 80 1.29 -8.39 0.07
CA PHE A 80 1.70 -7.77 1.32
C PHE A 80 1.68 -8.74 2.50
N CYS A 81 0.72 -9.67 2.54
CA CYS A 81 0.75 -10.77 3.49
C CYS A 81 1.99 -11.65 3.30
N THR A 82 2.36 -11.94 2.03
CA THR A 82 3.55 -12.71 1.69
C THR A 82 4.84 -11.97 2.08
N ILE A 83 4.91 -10.66 1.83
CA ILE A 83 6.03 -9.81 2.26
C ILE A 83 6.16 -9.83 3.79
N LEU A 84 5.07 -9.53 4.51
CA LEU A 84 5.07 -9.52 5.98
C LEU A 84 5.48 -10.86 6.60
N LYS A 85 5.18 -11.96 5.94
CA LYS A 85 5.56 -13.30 6.40
C LYS A 85 7.06 -13.59 6.25
N ASN A 86 7.71 -13.02 5.25
CA ASN A 86 9.07 -13.41 4.83
C ASN A 86 10.13 -12.33 5.04
N ILE A 87 9.72 -11.07 5.25
CA ILE A 87 10.67 -9.97 5.48
C ILE A 87 11.17 -9.98 6.93
N ASN A 88 12.46 -9.70 7.11
CA ASN A 88 13.00 -9.49 8.44
C ASN A 88 13.05 -7.99 8.77
N ILE A 89 12.39 -7.61 9.87
CA ILE A 89 12.44 -6.25 10.43
C ILE A 89 13.22 -6.32 11.73
N ASP A 90 14.17 -5.43 11.93
CA ASP A 90 15.01 -5.39 13.12
C ASP A 90 14.21 -5.00 14.37
N ASN A 91 14.69 -5.41 15.52
CA ASN A 91 14.04 -5.09 16.79
C ASN A 91 14.03 -3.57 17.00
N GLY A 92 12.88 -3.03 17.38
CA GLY A 92 12.67 -1.59 17.49
C GLY A 92 12.29 -0.90 16.18
N GLY A 93 12.16 -1.66 15.08
CA GLY A 93 11.84 -1.13 13.77
C GLY A 93 10.36 -0.75 13.57
N TYR A 94 10.01 -0.41 12.34
CA TYR A 94 8.69 0.10 11.98
C TYR A 94 8.13 -0.56 10.73
N ILE A 95 6.82 -0.81 10.73
CA ILE A 95 6.06 -1.24 9.57
C ILE A 95 4.96 -0.20 9.32
N PHE A 96 5.05 0.51 8.20
CA PHE A 96 4.03 1.45 7.75
C PHE A 96 3.20 0.84 6.64
N LEU A 97 1.88 0.89 6.79
CA LEU A 97 0.93 0.59 5.72
C LEU A 97 0.31 1.90 5.22
N ILE A 98 0.50 2.21 3.96
CA ILE A 98 -0.21 3.31 3.31
C ILE A 98 -1.54 2.78 2.77
N SER A 99 -2.59 2.96 3.54
CA SER A 99 -3.95 2.52 3.18
C SER A 99 -4.73 3.63 2.44
N SER A 100 -5.88 4.01 2.90
CA SER A 100 -6.71 5.10 2.38
C SER A 100 -7.74 5.48 3.44
N PHE A 101 -8.20 6.73 3.46
CA PHE A 101 -9.35 7.13 4.28
C PHE A 101 -10.62 6.32 3.94
N ASN A 102 -10.72 5.79 2.72
CA ASN A 102 -11.82 4.95 2.25
C ASN A 102 -11.97 3.62 3.05
N ILE A 103 -11.03 3.27 3.92
CA ILE A 103 -11.23 2.18 4.88
C ILE A 103 -12.27 2.53 5.96
N LYS A 104 -12.57 3.82 6.13
CA LYS A 104 -13.57 4.36 7.06
C LYS A 104 -14.84 4.81 6.32
N GLU A 105 -14.67 5.51 5.22
CA GLU A 105 -15.72 6.07 4.37
C GLU A 105 -15.58 5.49 2.96
N PRO A 106 -16.14 4.31 2.68
CA PRO A 106 -15.92 3.59 1.43
C PRO A 106 -16.62 4.28 0.25
N ASP A 107 -15.83 4.63 -0.77
CA ASP A 107 -16.34 5.12 -2.04
C ASP A 107 -16.96 3.98 -2.85
N PRO A 108 -18.23 4.10 -3.33
CA PRO A 108 -18.91 3.04 -4.07
C PRO A 108 -18.26 2.68 -5.41
N LYS A 109 -17.42 3.55 -5.97
CA LYS A 109 -16.66 3.28 -7.21
C LYS A 109 -15.29 2.64 -6.96
N LEU A 110 -14.82 2.57 -5.71
CA LEU A 110 -13.50 2.04 -5.34
C LEU A 110 -13.57 0.73 -4.56
N ILE A 111 -14.56 -0.12 -4.83
CA ILE A 111 -14.90 -1.32 -4.06
C ILE A 111 -13.71 -2.27 -3.89
N LEU A 112 -12.96 -2.58 -4.96
CA LEU A 112 -11.77 -3.43 -4.88
C LEU A 112 -10.70 -2.86 -3.94
N SER A 113 -10.47 -1.54 -4.03
CA SER A 113 -9.54 -0.85 -3.14
C SER A 113 -10.01 -0.89 -1.69
N ASN A 114 -11.29 -0.59 -1.45
CA ASN A 114 -11.88 -0.57 -0.13
C ASN A 114 -11.74 -1.95 0.55
N ALA A 115 -12.20 -3.01 -0.14
CA ALA A 115 -12.22 -4.37 0.39
C ALA A 115 -10.82 -4.83 0.81
N TYR A 116 -9.84 -4.76 -0.09
CA TYR A 116 -8.51 -5.32 0.18
C TYR A 116 -7.66 -4.46 1.13
N ARG A 117 -7.84 -3.14 1.15
CA ARG A 117 -7.14 -2.27 2.10
C ARG A 117 -7.67 -2.43 3.51
N VAL A 118 -8.99 -2.61 3.70
CA VAL A 118 -9.58 -2.95 5.00
C VAL A 118 -9.06 -4.30 5.49
N ALA A 119 -9.06 -5.32 4.61
CA ALA A 119 -8.55 -6.65 4.94
C ALA A 119 -7.08 -6.60 5.41
N LEU A 120 -6.21 -5.92 4.66
CA LEU A 120 -4.80 -5.78 5.01
C LEU A 120 -4.59 -4.98 6.30
N THR A 121 -5.38 -3.93 6.53
CA THR A 121 -5.34 -3.16 7.79
C THR A 121 -5.67 -4.05 8.99
N SER A 122 -6.65 -4.94 8.84
CA SER A 122 -7.02 -5.92 9.87
C SER A 122 -5.89 -6.92 10.14
N VAL A 123 -5.23 -7.43 9.09
CA VAL A 123 -4.06 -8.32 9.22
C VAL A 123 -2.93 -7.63 9.97
N LEU A 124 -2.55 -6.41 9.55
CA LEU A 124 -1.48 -5.66 10.20
C LEU A 124 -1.79 -5.39 11.68
N LYS A 125 -3.04 -5.04 12.00
CA LYS A 125 -3.49 -4.85 13.39
C LYS A 125 -3.37 -6.14 14.21
N SER A 126 -3.69 -7.28 13.63
CA SER A 126 -3.56 -8.58 14.29
C SER A 126 -2.08 -8.92 14.55
N LEU A 127 -1.22 -8.71 13.55
CA LEU A 127 0.21 -8.97 13.65
C LEU A 127 0.92 -8.01 14.62
N SER A 128 0.40 -6.81 14.84
CA SER A 128 1.03 -5.83 15.75
C SER A 128 1.27 -6.37 17.16
N LYS A 129 0.42 -7.30 17.62
CA LYS A 129 0.60 -7.97 18.93
C LYS A 129 1.84 -8.88 18.94
N THR A 130 2.09 -9.58 17.85
CA THR A 130 3.27 -10.44 17.69
C THR A 130 4.55 -9.59 17.55
N TYR A 131 4.49 -8.53 16.75
CA TYR A 131 5.59 -7.61 16.54
C TYR A 131 5.97 -6.81 17.79
N ALA A 132 5.02 -6.54 18.69
CA ALA A 132 5.26 -5.83 19.95
C ALA A 132 6.30 -6.51 20.84
N ALA A 133 6.39 -7.85 20.81
CA ALA A 133 7.42 -8.60 21.56
C ALA A 133 8.85 -8.30 21.10
N ARG A 134 9.03 -7.74 19.89
CA ARG A 134 10.29 -7.29 19.32
C ARG A 134 10.42 -5.76 19.29
N ASN A 135 9.54 -5.03 19.97
CA ASN A 135 9.41 -3.57 19.92
C ASN A 135 9.20 -3.00 18.51
N ILE A 136 8.64 -3.80 17.58
CA ILE A 136 8.34 -3.35 16.21
C ILE A 136 6.97 -2.68 16.21
N SER A 137 6.92 -1.43 15.75
CA SER A 137 5.71 -0.63 15.66
C SER A 137 5.02 -0.83 14.31
N CYS A 138 3.72 -1.15 14.33
CA CYS A 138 2.87 -1.26 13.13
C CYS A 138 1.95 -0.03 13.04
N ILE A 139 2.11 0.75 11.99
CA ILE A 139 1.42 2.03 11.81
C ILE A 139 0.64 1.99 10.50
N ASN A 140 -0.68 2.19 10.57
CA ASN A 140 -1.51 2.39 9.39
C ASN A 140 -1.71 3.89 9.15
N ILE A 141 -1.28 4.37 7.99
CA ILE A 141 -1.53 5.73 7.53
C ILE A 141 -2.66 5.65 6.51
N ALA A 142 -3.76 6.35 6.79
CA ALA A 142 -4.95 6.40 5.94
C ALA A 142 -5.08 7.80 5.33
N PRO A 143 -4.31 8.13 4.26
CA PRO A 143 -4.34 9.47 3.70
C PRO A 143 -5.72 9.77 3.09
N GLY A 144 -6.11 11.03 3.21
CA GLY A 144 -7.18 11.62 2.41
C GLY A 144 -6.76 11.80 0.94
N PRO A 145 -7.53 12.55 0.17
CA PRO A 145 -7.18 12.88 -1.21
C PRO A 145 -5.84 13.64 -1.25
N MET A 146 -4.86 13.07 -1.95
CA MET A 146 -3.55 13.66 -2.15
C MET A 146 -3.39 14.04 -3.61
N LYS A 147 -2.95 15.26 -3.92
CA LYS A 147 -2.77 15.76 -5.30
C LYS A 147 -1.63 15.01 -5.98
N THR A 148 -1.96 13.88 -6.57
CA THR A 148 -1.07 12.97 -7.29
C THR A 148 -1.69 12.61 -8.63
N ASP A 149 -0.92 12.06 -9.56
CA ASP A 149 -1.45 11.53 -10.84
C ASP A 149 -2.61 10.55 -10.61
N ARG A 150 -2.58 9.83 -9.49
CA ARG A 150 -3.66 8.91 -9.12
C ARG A 150 -4.97 9.65 -8.85
N LEU A 151 -4.96 10.74 -8.08
CA LEU A 151 -6.15 11.53 -7.84
C LEU A 151 -6.67 12.13 -9.14
N MET A 152 -5.76 12.72 -9.96
CA MET A 152 -6.11 13.30 -11.26
C MET A 152 -6.76 12.29 -12.21
N SER A 153 -6.42 11.00 -12.09
CA SER A 153 -7.05 9.93 -12.89
C SER A 153 -8.41 9.43 -12.37
N LEU A 154 -8.83 9.88 -11.18
CA LEU A 154 -10.08 9.46 -10.53
C LEU A 154 -11.14 10.55 -10.51
N VAL A 155 -10.75 11.79 -10.77
CA VAL A 155 -11.59 12.98 -10.64
C VAL A 155 -11.72 13.64 -12.01
N ASP A 156 -12.94 13.78 -12.51
CA ASP A 156 -13.22 14.39 -13.81
C ASP A 156 -13.11 15.92 -13.75
N ASP A 157 -13.56 16.54 -12.65
CA ASP A 157 -13.49 17.98 -12.39
C ASP A 157 -12.83 18.25 -11.03
N MET A 158 -11.59 18.73 -11.07
CA MET A 158 -10.82 19.01 -9.86
C MET A 158 -11.33 20.23 -9.09
N GLU A 159 -11.92 21.23 -9.75
CA GLU A 159 -12.45 22.40 -9.04
C GLU A 159 -13.71 22.04 -8.24
N GLU A 160 -14.59 21.24 -8.84
CA GLU A 160 -15.79 20.74 -8.16
C GLU A 160 -15.37 19.81 -7.01
N PHE A 161 -14.42 18.93 -7.25
CA PHE A 161 -13.90 18.04 -6.22
C PHE A 161 -13.28 18.81 -5.04
N GLU A 162 -12.42 19.80 -5.30
CA GLU A 162 -11.79 20.62 -4.24
C GLU A 162 -12.84 21.38 -3.41
N LYS A 163 -13.93 21.85 -4.03
CA LYS A 163 -15.07 22.49 -3.31
C LYS A 163 -15.90 21.51 -2.47
N SER A 164 -15.86 20.21 -2.79
CA SER A 164 -16.58 19.16 -2.05
C SER A 164 -15.83 18.67 -0.82
N LEU A 165 -14.54 19.03 -0.68
CA LEU A 165 -13.76 18.65 0.49
C LEU A 165 -14.18 19.48 1.73
N PRO A 166 -14.19 18.85 2.93
CA PRO A 166 -14.56 19.53 4.18
C PRO A 166 -13.54 20.58 4.60
#